data_4d04a9f19e762b4783ad106c9ea959e4
#
_entry.id   4d04a9f19e762b4783ad106c9ea959e4
#
_cell.length_a   1.000
_cell.length_b   1.000
_cell.length_c   1.000
_cell.angle_alpha   90.00
_cell.angle_beta   90.00
_cell.angle_gamma   90.00
#
_symmetry.space_group_name_H-M   'P 1'
#
loop_
_entity.id
_entity.type
_entity.pdbx_description
1 polymer ?
#
loop_
_entity_poly.entity_id
_entity_poly.type
_entity_poly.pdbx_seq_one_letter_code
_entity_poly.pdbx_strand_id
1 'polypeptide(L)'
;DVSSVNLNAEIPYLRIYGKGDKERIVAITEKTVRHLKNYLNLYHPTIIPDLPLIYTMIKGRKDRMSVGNVERIIKKYASQIRSQQYPDFPEHCYPHMLRRTRATNLYQDGTELELVSRILGHSSTETTRIYAVPSIEMMRKAMETGSLSTDEKPLWPDNEEEMARICGLR
;
A
#
# COMPACT_ATOMS: atom_id res chain seq x y z
N ASP A 1 9.17 -12.36 14.34
CA ASP A 1 9.59 -13.75 14.55
C ASP A 1 8.94 -14.67 13.52
N VAL A 2 9.45 -15.89 13.38
CA VAL A 2 8.87 -16.88 12.47
C VAL A 2 7.44 -17.22 12.87
N SER A 3 7.16 -17.28 14.18
CA SER A 3 5.80 -17.50 14.74
C SER A 3 4.77 -16.44 14.33
N SER A 4 5.23 -15.28 13.88
CA SER A 4 4.33 -14.20 13.40
C SER A 4 3.77 -14.45 12.00
N VAL A 5 4.22 -15.50 11.31
CA VAL A 5 3.84 -15.82 9.94
C VAL A 5 2.87 -17.01 9.92
N ASN A 6 1.65 -16.79 9.49
CA ASN A 6 0.65 -17.85 9.33
C ASN A 6 0.29 -18.03 7.85
N LEU A 7 0.94 -19.01 7.20
CA LEU A 7 0.76 -19.30 5.77
C LEU A 7 -0.26 -20.42 5.51
N ASN A 8 -0.70 -21.14 6.55
CA ASN A 8 -1.58 -22.29 6.43
C ASN A 8 -3.02 -21.97 6.83
N ALA A 9 -3.32 -20.73 7.24
CA ALA A 9 -4.68 -20.31 7.49
C ALA A 9 -5.46 -20.22 6.15
N GLU A 10 -6.77 -20.30 6.22
CA GLU A 10 -7.68 -20.08 5.08
C GLU A 10 -7.36 -18.73 4.39
N ILE A 11 -7.15 -17.68 5.17
CA ILE A 11 -6.61 -16.40 4.72
C ILE A 11 -5.23 -16.22 5.35
N PRO A 12 -4.13 -16.36 4.60
CA PRO A 12 -2.78 -16.18 5.14
C PRO A 12 -2.55 -14.76 5.66
N TYR A 13 -1.86 -14.65 6.79
CA TYR A 13 -1.64 -13.37 7.46
C TYR A 13 -0.31 -13.28 8.20
N LEU A 14 0.07 -12.05 8.51
CA LEU A 14 1.14 -11.71 9.44
C LEU A 14 0.54 -11.13 10.72
N ARG A 15 1.05 -11.59 11.85
CA ARG A 15 0.79 -11.01 13.17
C ARG A 15 1.89 -10.00 13.47
N ILE A 16 1.54 -8.76 13.68
CA ILE A 16 2.49 -7.66 13.87
C ILE A 16 2.25 -7.01 15.22
N TYR A 17 3.30 -6.92 16.01
CA TYR A 17 3.31 -6.17 17.27
C TYR A 17 3.81 -4.76 16.99
N GLY A 18 2.99 -3.77 17.31
CA GLY A 18 3.27 -2.36 17.09
C GLY A 18 3.71 -1.64 18.37
N LYS A 19 3.83 -0.31 18.28
CA LYS A 19 4.14 0.54 19.44
C LYS A 19 3.06 0.37 20.52
N GLY A 20 3.50 0.17 21.77
CA GLY A 20 2.61 -0.03 22.93
C GLY A 20 2.00 -1.43 22.99
N ASP A 21 2.73 -2.43 22.47
CA ASP A 21 2.36 -3.86 22.47
C ASP A 21 0.98 -4.17 21.83
N LYS A 22 0.56 -3.30 20.92
CA LYS A 22 -0.69 -3.51 20.18
C LYS A 22 -0.46 -4.51 19.07
N GLU A 23 -1.13 -5.65 19.18
CA GLU A 23 -1.17 -6.66 18.14
C GLU A 23 -2.13 -6.26 17.01
N ARG A 24 -1.73 -6.52 15.77
CA ARG A 24 -2.61 -6.48 14.61
C ARG A 24 -2.32 -7.62 13.65
N ILE A 25 -3.35 -8.04 12.96
CA ILE A 25 -3.28 -9.03 11.90
C ILE A 25 -3.37 -8.30 10.56
N VAL A 26 -2.46 -8.63 9.65
CA VAL A 26 -2.45 -8.10 8.29
C VAL A 26 -2.49 -9.26 7.31
N ALA A 27 -3.57 -9.36 6.54
CA ALA A 27 -3.68 -10.33 5.47
C ALA A 27 -2.62 -10.08 4.40
N ILE A 28 -2.10 -11.15 3.81
CA ILE A 28 -1.07 -11.08 2.78
C ILE A 28 -1.55 -11.70 1.47
N THR A 29 -1.06 -11.17 0.36
CA THR A 29 -1.40 -11.64 -0.97
C THR A 29 -0.74 -12.97 -1.28
N GLU A 30 -1.30 -13.75 -2.21
CA GLU A 30 -0.73 -15.01 -2.68
C GLU A 30 0.72 -14.86 -3.18
N LYS A 31 1.02 -13.74 -3.84
CA LYS A 31 2.39 -13.41 -4.26
C LYS A 31 3.33 -13.34 -3.06
N THR A 32 2.91 -12.68 -1.99
CA THR A 32 3.69 -12.57 -0.75
C THR A 32 3.85 -13.93 -0.07
N VAL A 33 2.78 -14.74 -0.04
CA VAL A 33 2.82 -16.11 0.49
C VAL A 33 3.89 -16.94 -0.23
N ARG A 34 3.92 -16.89 -1.56
CA ARG A 34 4.91 -17.61 -2.37
C ARG A 34 6.34 -17.19 -2.05
N HIS A 35 6.58 -15.89 -1.96
CA HIS A 35 7.90 -15.37 -1.59
C HIS A 35 8.31 -15.77 -0.17
N LEU A 36 7.39 -15.71 0.80
CA LEU A 36 7.67 -16.11 2.17
C LEU A 36 7.93 -17.62 2.29
N LYS A 37 7.18 -18.47 1.59
CA LYS A 37 7.45 -19.91 1.54
C LYS A 37 8.85 -20.20 1.02
N ASN A 38 9.22 -19.57 -0.11
CA ASN A 38 10.56 -19.73 -0.66
C ASN A 38 11.65 -19.24 0.30
N TYR A 39 11.43 -18.11 0.94
CA TYR A 39 12.35 -17.55 1.93
C TYR A 39 12.52 -18.47 3.14
N LEU A 40 11.41 -18.96 3.71
CA LEU A 40 11.45 -19.89 4.84
C LEU A 40 12.18 -21.18 4.49
N ASN A 41 11.92 -21.76 3.34
CA ASN A 41 12.60 -22.98 2.89
C ASN A 41 14.13 -22.79 2.75
N LEU A 42 14.56 -21.62 2.25
CA LEU A 42 16.00 -21.36 2.03
C LEU A 42 16.73 -20.96 3.31
N TYR A 43 16.12 -20.15 4.16
CA TYR A 43 16.80 -19.52 5.29
C TYR A 43 16.37 -20.06 6.66
N HIS A 44 15.23 -20.75 6.72
CA HIS A 44 14.70 -21.42 7.92
C HIS A 44 14.38 -22.89 7.65
N PRO A 45 15.32 -23.72 7.24
CA PRO A 45 15.06 -25.13 6.91
C PRO A 45 14.49 -25.90 8.11
N THR A 46 14.85 -25.48 9.32
CA THR A 46 14.21 -25.89 10.57
C THR A 46 13.41 -24.70 11.10
N ILE A 47 12.10 -24.90 11.24
CA ILE A 47 11.21 -23.86 11.76
C ILE A 47 11.37 -23.76 13.27
N ILE A 48 11.96 -22.64 13.72
CA ILE A 48 12.09 -22.31 15.14
C ILE A 48 11.24 -21.06 15.37
N PRO A 49 10.14 -21.13 16.13
CA PRO A 49 9.14 -20.07 16.26
C PRO A 49 9.72 -18.73 16.73
N ASP A 50 10.66 -18.74 17.65
CA ASP A 50 11.21 -17.55 18.29
C ASP A 50 12.38 -16.91 17.53
N LEU A 51 12.85 -17.53 16.44
CA LEU A 51 13.87 -16.91 15.60
C LEU A 51 13.29 -15.69 14.87
N PRO A 52 14.12 -14.64 14.72
CA PRO A 52 13.74 -13.51 13.87
C PRO A 52 13.42 -13.99 12.45
N LEU A 53 12.27 -13.61 11.90
CA LEU A 53 11.89 -13.95 10.53
C LEU A 53 12.94 -13.46 9.53
N ILE A 54 13.34 -12.21 9.65
CA ILE A 54 14.41 -11.61 8.84
C ILE A 54 15.59 -11.32 9.77
N TYR A 55 16.73 -11.90 9.46
CA TYR A 55 17.93 -11.87 10.31
C TYR A 55 19.20 -11.49 9.55
N THR A 56 20.20 -11.12 10.29
CA THR A 56 21.60 -11.00 9.85
C THR A 56 22.46 -12.03 10.58
N MET A 57 23.51 -12.52 9.93
CA MET A 57 24.48 -13.39 10.58
C MET A 57 25.56 -12.53 11.24
N ILE A 58 25.65 -12.56 12.57
CA ILE A 58 26.68 -11.89 13.35
C ILE A 58 27.41 -12.96 14.18
N LYS A 59 28.71 -13.15 13.91
CA LYS A 59 29.54 -14.14 14.58
C LYS A 59 28.90 -15.55 14.66
N GLY A 60 28.26 -15.98 13.57
CA GLY A 60 27.61 -17.29 13.49
C GLY A 60 26.21 -17.37 14.13
N ARG A 61 25.68 -16.28 14.68
CA ARG A 61 24.32 -16.21 15.24
C ARG A 61 23.35 -15.48 14.32
N LYS A 62 22.11 -15.92 14.34
CA LYS A 62 20.99 -15.26 13.62
C LYS A 62 20.43 -14.14 14.52
N ASP A 63 20.85 -12.92 14.26
CA ASP A 63 20.36 -11.74 14.98
C ASP A 63 19.32 -10.99 14.17
N ARG A 64 18.33 -10.39 14.84
CA ARG A 64 17.27 -9.60 14.20
C ARG A 64 17.88 -8.49 13.36
N MET A 65 17.45 -8.41 12.10
CA MET A 65 17.92 -7.36 11.20
C MET A 65 17.55 -5.97 11.75
N SER A 66 18.54 -5.10 11.85
CA SER A 66 18.31 -3.71 12.29
C SER A 66 17.63 -2.88 11.21
N VAL A 67 16.95 -1.82 11.63
CA VAL A 67 16.32 -0.84 10.71
C VAL A 67 17.34 -0.25 9.75
N GLY A 68 18.54 0.10 10.24
CA GLY A 68 19.61 0.61 9.40
C GLY A 68 20.09 -0.37 8.33
N ASN A 69 20.09 -1.68 8.61
CA ASN A 69 20.39 -2.69 7.60
C ASN A 69 19.29 -2.77 6.51
N VAL A 70 18.02 -2.67 6.92
CA VAL A 70 16.90 -2.62 5.96
C VAL A 70 17.03 -1.39 5.05
N GLU A 71 17.31 -0.22 5.62
CA GLU A 71 17.51 1.02 4.84
C GLU A 71 18.68 0.89 3.87
N ARG A 72 19.80 0.30 4.30
CA ARG A 72 20.96 0.08 3.44
C ARG A 72 20.64 -0.84 2.26
N ILE A 73 19.86 -1.90 2.51
CA ILE A 73 19.42 -2.83 1.45
C ILE A 73 18.52 -2.10 0.45
N ILE A 74 17.54 -1.33 0.93
CA ILE A 74 16.64 -0.56 0.06
C ILE A 74 17.43 0.43 -0.78
N LYS A 75 18.34 1.20 -0.20
CA LYS A 75 19.21 2.15 -0.91
C LYS A 75 20.05 1.45 -1.99
N LYS A 76 20.63 0.29 -1.66
CA LYS A 76 21.41 -0.49 -2.62
C LYS A 76 20.59 -0.87 -3.86
N TYR A 77 19.40 -1.44 -3.66
CA TYR A 77 18.54 -1.84 -4.78
C TYR A 77 17.97 -0.64 -5.55
N ALA A 78 17.61 0.43 -4.87
CA ALA A 78 17.18 1.66 -5.51
C ALA A 78 18.25 2.24 -6.45
N SER A 79 19.50 2.28 -5.98
CA SER A 79 20.64 2.71 -6.79
C SER A 79 20.86 1.82 -8.01
N GLN A 80 20.73 0.49 -7.86
CA GLN A 80 20.86 -0.44 -8.98
C GLN A 80 19.75 -0.24 -10.03
N ILE A 81 18.49 -0.07 -9.60
CA ILE A 81 17.36 0.18 -10.50
C ILE A 81 17.60 1.47 -11.28
N ARG A 82 18.01 2.55 -10.59
CA ARG A 82 18.29 3.84 -11.19
C ARG A 82 19.40 3.77 -12.24
N SER A 83 20.48 3.07 -11.96
CA SER A 83 21.63 2.97 -12.88
C SER A 83 21.37 2.07 -14.08
N GLN A 84 20.50 1.08 -13.97
CA GLN A 84 20.32 0.06 -14.99
C GLN A 84 19.12 0.27 -15.91
N GLN A 85 17.98 0.79 -15.38
CA GLN A 85 16.72 0.79 -16.11
C GLN A 85 15.92 2.10 -16.01
N TYR A 86 15.99 2.82 -14.90
CA TYR A 86 15.11 3.94 -14.61
C TYR A 86 15.89 5.11 -14.00
N PRO A 87 16.49 5.99 -14.82
CA PRO A 87 17.25 7.15 -14.33
C PRO A 87 16.45 8.08 -13.41
N ASP A 88 15.14 8.19 -13.65
CA ASP A 88 14.22 9.02 -12.87
C ASP A 88 13.76 8.36 -11.56
N PHE A 89 14.23 7.13 -11.26
CA PHE A 89 13.89 6.48 -10.01
C PHE A 89 14.42 7.29 -8.81
N PRO A 90 13.64 7.46 -7.72
CA PRO A 90 14.02 8.32 -6.60
C PRO A 90 15.40 7.99 -6.04
N GLU A 91 16.23 9.02 -5.84
CA GLU A 91 17.56 8.87 -5.27
C GLU A 91 17.53 8.42 -3.81
N HIS A 92 16.56 8.96 -3.06
CA HIS A 92 16.41 8.66 -1.64
C HIS A 92 15.22 7.74 -1.40
N CYS A 93 15.48 6.42 -1.37
CA CYS A 93 14.50 5.42 -1.01
C CYS A 93 14.70 4.93 0.42
N TYR A 94 13.60 4.88 1.19
CA TYR A 94 13.58 4.42 2.58
C TYR A 94 12.28 3.68 2.89
N PRO A 95 12.22 2.86 3.94
CA PRO A 95 11.06 1.99 4.23
C PRO A 95 9.72 2.72 4.28
N HIS A 96 9.73 3.94 4.83
CA HIS A 96 8.49 4.72 4.97
C HIS A 96 7.91 5.17 3.62
N MET A 97 8.75 5.39 2.59
CA MET A 97 8.27 5.65 1.23
C MET A 97 7.47 4.48 0.67
N LEU A 98 7.96 3.25 0.82
CA LEU A 98 7.26 2.06 0.35
C LEU A 98 5.91 1.91 1.04
N ARG A 99 5.88 2.18 2.35
CA ARG A 99 4.65 2.20 3.14
C ARG A 99 3.67 3.27 2.65
N ARG A 100 4.16 4.48 2.40
CA ARG A 100 3.38 5.60 1.88
C ARG A 100 2.80 5.28 0.52
N THR A 101 3.61 4.79 -0.41
CA THR A 101 3.18 4.37 -1.75
C THR A 101 2.08 3.31 -1.66
N ARG A 102 2.26 2.29 -0.81
CA ARG A 102 1.24 1.26 -0.64
C ARG A 102 -0.07 1.81 -0.08
N ALA A 103 0.00 2.75 0.87
CA ALA A 103 -1.17 3.41 1.44
C ALA A 103 -1.95 4.20 0.37
N THR A 104 -1.23 5.00 -0.43
CA THR A 104 -1.82 5.77 -1.51
C THR A 104 -2.46 4.87 -2.57
N ASN A 105 -1.77 3.80 -2.99
CA ASN A 105 -2.30 2.86 -3.97
C ASN A 105 -3.57 2.17 -3.45
N LEU A 106 -3.58 1.68 -2.20
CA LEU A 106 -4.78 1.08 -1.61
C LEU A 106 -5.97 2.05 -1.61
N TYR A 107 -5.72 3.29 -1.24
CA TYR A 107 -6.76 4.32 -1.26
C TYR A 107 -7.26 4.60 -2.69
N GLN A 108 -6.36 4.75 -3.64
CA GLN A 108 -6.69 5.00 -5.06
C GLN A 108 -7.39 3.81 -5.73
N ASP A 109 -7.13 2.59 -5.27
CA ASP A 109 -7.83 1.37 -5.67
C ASP A 109 -9.24 1.27 -5.06
N GLY A 110 -9.68 2.29 -4.30
CA GLY A 110 -11.02 2.36 -3.71
C GLY A 110 -11.14 1.74 -2.32
N THR A 111 -10.03 1.37 -1.67
CA THR A 111 -10.07 0.89 -0.29
C THR A 111 -10.44 2.04 0.66
N GLU A 112 -11.40 1.79 1.55
CA GLU A 112 -11.81 2.76 2.57
C GLU A 112 -10.63 3.22 3.42
N LEU A 113 -10.57 4.52 3.71
CA LEU A 113 -9.46 5.14 4.46
C LEU A 113 -9.28 4.53 5.85
N GLU A 114 -10.38 4.13 6.49
CA GLU A 114 -10.32 3.47 7.80
C GLU A 114 -9.63 2.10 7.70
N LEU A 115 -9.95 1.32 6.67
CA LEU A 115 -9.30 0.02 6.43
C LEU A 115 -7.82 0.19 6.11
N VAL A 116 -7.45 1.19 5.29
CA VAL A 116 -6.04 1.56 5.05
C VAL A 116 -5.34 1.89 6.37
N SER A 117 -5.97 2.69 7.24
CA SER A 117 -5.45 3.05 8.55
C SER A 117 -5.20 1.82 9.44
N ARG A 118 -6.14 0.89 9.47
CA ARG A 118 -6.02 -0.38 10.23
C ARG A 118 -4.88 -1.25 9.69
N ILE A 119 -4.77 -1.41 8.37
CA ILE A 119 -3.66 -2.16 7.73
C ILE A 119 -2.31 -1.55 8.12
N LEU A 120 -2.21 -0.22 8.10
CA LEU A 120 -0.99 0.49 8.49
C LEU A 120 -0.75 0.45 10.00
N GLY A 121 -1.77 0.24 10.82
CA GLY A 121 -1.71 0.25 12.28
C GLY A 121 -1.54 1.65 12.83
N HIS A 122 -2.18 2.63 12.22
CA HIS A 122 -2.28 3.96 12.78
C HIS A 122 -3.34 3.97 13.89
N SER A 123 -3.05 4.66 14.98
CA SER A 123 -4.00 4.84 16.10
C SER A 123 -5.11 5.81 15.75
N SER A 124 -4.93 6.63 14.73
CA SER A 124 -5.89 7.61 14.23
C SER A 124 -5.88 7.64 12.72
N THR A 125 -7.07 7.77 12.12
CA THR A 125 -7.24 7.96 10.67
C THR A 125 -6.66 9.29 10.19
N GLU A 126 -6.51 10.28 11.08
CA GLU A 126 -5.89 11.57 10.80
C GLU A 126 -4.48 11.40 10.18
N THR A 127 -3.68 10.51 10.77
CA THR A 127 -2.34 10.18 10.23
C THR A 127 -2.39 9.52 8.85
N THR A 128 -3.54 8.97 8.46
CA THR A 128 -3.72 8.30 7.17
C THR A 128 -4.24 9.27 6.11
N ARG A 129 -4.90 10.36 6.50
CA ARG A 129 -5.44 11.38 5.58
C ARG A 129 -4.39 11.99 4.66
N ILE A 130 -3.14 12.08 5.11
CA ILE A 130 -2.04 12.57 4.26
C ILE A 130 -1.78 11.70 3.02
N TYR A 131 -2.27 10.45 3.02
CA TYR A 131 -2.18 9.53 1.88
C TYR A 131 -3.45 9.48 1.04
N ALA A 132 -4.54 10.08 1.52
CA ALA A 132 -5.84 10.12 0.87
C ALA A 132 -5.88 11.19 -0.24
N VAL A 133 -4.99 11.05 -1.22
CA VAL A 133 -5.00 11.90 -2.42
C VAL A 133 -5.84 11.20 -3.48
N PRO A 134 -7.05 11.69 -3.79
CA PRO A 134 -7.90 11.06 -4.79
C PRO A 134 -7.25 11.19 -6.18
N SER A 135 -7.35 10.12 -6.96
CA SER A 135 -6.98 10.17 -8.37
C SER A 135 -8.07 10.91 -9.18
N ILE A 136 -7.69 11.40 -10.37
CA ILE A 136 -8.66 12.01 -11.31
C ILE A 136 -9.77 11.00 -11.64
N GLU A 137 -9.43 9.74 -11.78
CA GLU A 137 -10.38 8.65 -12.04
C GLU A 137 -11.39 8.47 -10.89
N MET A 138 -10.93 8.54 -9.64
CA MET A 138 -11.82 8.49 -8.47
C MET A 138 -12.79 9.69 -8.46
N MET A 139 -12.29 10.89 -8.78
CA MET A 139 -13.12 12.08 -8.86
C MET A 139 -14.17 11.95 -9.98
N ARG A 140 -13.78 11.50 -11.16
CA ARG A 140 -14.68 11.23 -12.27
C ARG A 140 -15.78 10.25 -11.88
N LYS A 141 -15.39 9.11 -11.33
CA LYS A 141 -16.35 8.07 -10.89
C LYS A 141 -17.31 8.55 -9.82
N ALA A 142 -16.84 9.36 -8.88
CA ALA A 142 -17.71 9.94 -7.84
C ALA A 142 -18.73 10.92 -8.44
N MET A 143 -18.34 11.71 -9.43
CA MET A 143 -19.26 12.63 -10.13
C MET A 143 -20.28 11.85 -10.97
N GLU A 144 -19.88 10.79 -11.65
CA GLU A 144 -20.78 9.93 -12.42
C GLU A 144 -21.79 9.22 -11.51
N THR A 145 -21.36 8.73 -10.34
CA THR A 145 -22.25 8.06 -9.38
C THR A 145 -23.21 9.04 -8.69
N GLY A 146 -22.81 10.29 -8.52
CA GLY A 146 -23.63 11.36 -7.96
C GLY A 146 -24.60 12.00 -8.97
N SER A 147 -24.43 11.72 -10.27
CA SER A 147 -25.40 12.09 -11.28
C SER A 147 -26.64 11.24 -11.09
N LEU A 148 -27.76 11.85 -10.74
CA LEU A 148 -29.08 11.22 -10.86
C LEU A 148 -29.16 10.68 -12.27
N SER A 149 -29.57 9.41 -12.42
CA SER A 149 -29.80 8.78 -13.73
C SER A 149 -30.69 9.68 -14.57
N THR A 150 -30.09 10.46 -15.43
CA THR A 150 -30.83 11.28 -16.38
C THR A 150 -31.11 10.44 -17.62
N ASP A 151 -32.12 9.56 -17.53
CA ASP A 151 -32.95 9.21 -18.69
C ASP A 151 -33.80 10.41 -19.18
N GLU A 152 -33.62 11.55 -18.54
CA GLU A 152 -34.25 12.83 -18.96
C GLU A 152 -33.42 13.42 -20.10
N LYS A 153 -34.12 13.82 -21.16
CA LYS A 153 -33.54 14.58 -22.28
C LYS A 153 -32.63 15.66 -21.75
N PRO A 154 -31.47 15.91 -22.38
CA PRO A 154 -30.58 16.98 -21.93
C PRO A 154 -31.36 18.24 -21.72
N LEU A 155 -31.20 18.87 -20.56
CA LEU A 155 -31.80 20.18 -20.23
C LEU A 155 -31.37 21.29 -21.19
N TRP A 156 -30.31 21.00 -21.95
CA TRP A 156 -29.67 21.91 -22.89
C TRP A 156 -30.09 21.56 -24.32
N PRO A 157 -30.60 22.46 -25.11
CA PRO A 157 -30.88 22.23 -26.51
C PRO A 157 -29.54 22.07 -27.31
N ASP A 158 -29.53 21.17 -28.28
CA ASP A 158 -28.40 20.98 -29.19
C ASP A 158 -28.21 22.16 -30.19
N ASN A 159 -28.92 23.22 -30.01
CA ASN A 159 -29.00 24.38 -30.91
C ASN A 159 -28.38 25.61 -30.24
N GLU A 160 -27.36 26.20 -30.85
CA GLU A 160 -26.65 27.38 -30.33
C GLU A 160 -27.57 28.62 -30.12
N GLU A 161 -28.58 28.78 -30.97
CA GLU A 161 -29.51 29.93 -30.84
C GLU A 161 -30.41 29.80 -29.63
N GLU A 162 -30.87 28.59 -29.33
CA GLU A 162 -31.72 28.30 -28.18
C GLU A 162 -30.91 28.36 -26.88
N MET A 163 -29.66 27.92 -26.90
CA MET A 163 -28.72 28.08 -25.82
C MET A 163 -28.44 29.57 -25.51
N ALA A 164 -28.16 30.38 -26.52
CA ALA A 164 -27.94 31.80 -26.36
C ALA A 164 -29.15 32.50 -25.73
N ARG A 165 -30.38 32.07 -26.08
CA ARG A 165 -31.62 32.58 -25.56
C ARG A 165 -31.83 32.22 -24.08
N ILE A 166 -31.53 30.96 -23.70
CA ILE A 166 -31.61 30.48 -22.30
C ILE A 166 -30.59 31.20 -21.44
N CYS A 167 -29.37 31.41 -21.96
CA CYS A 167 -28.30 32.10 -21.25
C CYS A 167 -28.44 33.64 -21.26
N GLY A 168 -29.46 34.18 -21.89
CA GLY A 168 -29.71 35.65 -21.94
C GLY A 168 -28.66 36.41 -22.75
N LEU A 169 -28.02 35.75 -23.72
CA LEU A 169 -26.95 36.30 -24.56
C LEU A 169 -27.48 37.00 -25.82
N ARG A 170 -28.82 37.04 -26.01
CA ARG A 170 -29.55 37.81 -27.05
C ARG A 170 -30.89 38.25 -26.55
#